data_3d299c93b020f14d0364c389b8fbeb59
#
_entry.id   3d299c93b020f14d0364c389b8fbeb59
#
_cell.length_a   1.000
_cell.length_b   1.000
_cell.length_c   1.000
_cell.angle_alpha   90.00
_cell.angle_beta   90.00
_cell.angle_gamma   90.00
#
_symmetry.space_group_name_H-M   'P 1'
#
loop_
_entity.id
_entity.type
_entity.pdbx_description
1 polymer ?
#
loop_
_entity_poly.entity_id
_entity_poly.type
_entity_poly.pdbx_seq_one_letter_code
_entity_poly.pdbx_strand_id
1 'polypeptide(L)'
;MKYQLSKGAHSVYALQYHFVQCVKYRRDALVEPDIVAFLKGKIHKISETFDVEVLNVEADTDHFHMLFKAKPTLDIPRYINALKTITSREIKRNFPDVKDVLRKDAFWSGSYFLATTGQVTLDMLNNYIENHEEKRRNVSQVENQTALSVQQMQKRNA
;
A
#
# COMPACT_ATOMS: atom_id res chain seq x y z
N MET A 1 1.00 27.56 -1.61
CA MET A 1 1.80 26.55 -0.89
C MET A 1 3.26 26.95 -0.94
N LYS A 2 3.89 27.17 0.19
CA LYS A 2 5.34 27.46 0.22
C LYS A 2 6.08 26.13 0.20
N TYR A 3 6.77 25.82 -0.88
CA TYR A 3 7.67 24.68 -0.95
C TYR A 3 8.93 24.96 -0.13
N GLN A 4 9.23 24.07 0.79
CA GLN A 4 10.48 24.11 1.52
C GLN A 4 11.57 23.48 0.66
N LEU A 5 12.56 24.29 0.27
CA LEU A 5 13.68 23.83 -0.55
C LEU A 5 14.68 23.04 0.28
N SER A 6 15.15 21.94 -0.26
CA SER A 6 16.28 21.16 0.25
C SER A 6 17.55 21.49 -0.51
N LYS A 7 18.70 21.34 0.16
CA LYS A 7 20.01 21.63 -0.43
C LYS A 7 20.88 20.37 -0.40
N GLY A 8 21.46 20.03 -1.53
CA GLY A 8 22.58 19.11 -1.65
C GLY A 8 23.91 19.85 -1.80
N ALA A 9 25.02 19.13 -1.97
CA ALA A 9 26.35 19.75 -2.16
C ALA A 9 26.42 20.67 -3.38
N HIS A 10 25.70 20.30 -4.45
CA HIS A 10 25.67 21.03 -5.72
C HIS A 10 24.26 21.21 -6.29
N SER A 11 23.23 21.08 -5.45
CA SER A 11 21.85 21.12 -5.90
C SER A 11 20.90 21.75 -4.87
N VAL A 12 19.86 22.37 -5.38
CA VAL A 12 18.68 22.81 -4.62
C VAL A 12 17.48 22.10 -5.22
N TYR A 13 16.66 21.47 -4.39
CA TYR A 13 15.53 20.67 -4.84
C TYR A 13 14.34 20.72 -3.88
N ALA A 14 13.17 20.36 -4.41
CA ALA A 14 11.95 20.18 -3.64
C ALA A 14 11.22 18.96 -4.21
N LEU A 15 11.62 17.76 -3.76
CA LEU A 15 11.08 16.52 -4.23
C LEU A 15 10.21 15.90 -3.14
N GLN A 16 8.90 16.07 -3.27
CA GLN A 16 7.90 15.49 -2.39
C GLN A 16 6.94 14.62 -3.20
N TYR A 17 6.58 13.48 -2.63
CA TYR A 17 5.74 12.49 -3.27
C TYR A 17 4.61 12.04 -2.38
N HIS A 18 3.43 11.87 -3.00
CA HIS A 18 2.35 11.06 -2.46
C HIS A 18 2.50 9.62 -2.94
N PHE A 19 2.43 8.69 -2.02
CA PHE A 19 2.48 7.26 -2.29
C PHE A 19 1.28 6.57 -1.66
N VAL A 20 0.59 5.71 -2.42
CA VAL A 20 -0.51 4.88 -1.94
C VAL A 20 -0.25 3.43 -2.30
N GLN A 21 -0.33 2.56 -1.32
CA GLN A 21 -0.21 1.12 -1.48
C GLN A 21 -1.43 0.42 -0.89
N CYS A 22 -2.11 -0.36 -1.72
CA CYS A 22 -3.24 -1.16 -1.29
C CYS A 22 -2.80 -2.58 -0.92
N VAL A 23 -3.52 -3.18 0.03
CA VAL A 23 -3.49 -4.62 0.28
C VAL A 23 -4.05 -5.35 -0.95
N LYS A 24 -3.48 -6.50 -1.28
CA LYS A 24 -3.91 -7.30 -2.43
C LYS A 24 -5.39 -7.65 -2.31
N TYR A 25 -6.12 -7.42 -3.39
CA TYR A 25 -7.59 -7.56 -3.47
C TYR A 25 -8.36 -6.70 -2.46
N ARG A 26 -7.76 -5.61 -1.97
CA ARG A 26 -8.34 -4.71 -0.95
C ARG A 26 -8.85 -5.46 0.29
N ARG A 27 -8.16 -6.52 0.70
CA ARG A 27 -8.46 -7.24 1.93
C ARG A 27 -8.15 -6.38 3.15
N ASP A 28 -8.94 -6.57 4.22
CA ASP A 28 -8.84 -5.78 5.45
C ASP A 28 -7.73 -6.32 6.37
N ALA A 29 -6.48 -6.20 5.93
CA ALA A 29 -5.31 -6.68 6.65
C ALA A 29 -4.75 -5.68 7.68
N LEU A 30 -5.19 -4.42 7.64
CA LEU A 30 -4.71 -3.33 8.50
C LEU A 30 -5.77 -2.86 9.51
N VAL A 31 -6.62 -3.77 9.98
CA VAL A 31 -7.69 -3.46 10.93
C VAL A 31 -7.14 -3.26 12.34
N GLU A 32 -6.20 -4.10 12.75
CA GLU A 32 -5.66 -4.09 14.11
C GLU A 32 -4.74 -2.88 14.34
N PRO A 33 -4.98 -2.06 15.37
CA PRO A 33 -4.15 -0.89 15.68
C PRO A 33 -2.67 -1.24 15.87
N ASP A 34 -2.36 -2.40 16.43
CA ASP A 34 -0.98 -2.85 16.64
C ASP A 34 -0.25 -3.13 15.32
N ILE A 35 -0.96 -3.69 14.33
CA ILE A 35 -0.42 -3.91 12.97
C ILE A 35 -0.12 -2.56 12.31
N VAL A 36 -1.04 -1.60 12.42
CA VAL A 36 -0.86 -0.25 11.86
C VAL A 36 0.33 0.45 12.50
N ALA A 37 0.46 0.42 13.81
CA ALA A 37 1.60 1.02 14.53
C ALA A 37 2.92 0.35 14.12
N PHE A 38 2.93 -0.96 14.00
CA PHE A 38 4.09 -1.72 13.54
C PHE A 38 4.48 -1.37 12.10
N LEU A 39 3.50 -1.28 11.19
CA LEU A 39 3.71 -0.87 9.81
C LEU A 39 4.34 0.52 9.72
N LYS A 40 3.79 1.50 10.42
CA LYS A 40 4.32 2.87 10.47
C LYS A 40 5.76 2.90 10.98
N GLY A 41 6.06 2.19 12.06
CA GLY A 41 7.41 2.07 12.60
C GLY A 41 8.41 1.46 11.62
N LYS A 42 8.02 0.42 10.89
CA LYS A 42 8.85 -0.21 9.86
C LYS A 42 9.07 0.71 8.67
N ILE A 43 8.06 1.43 8.22
CA ILE A 43 8.19 2.42 7.14
C ILE A 43 9.25 3.46 7.51
N HIS A 44 9.21 4.02 8.71
CA HIS A 44 10.21 4.99 9.17
C HIS A 44 11.62 4.40 9.18
N LYS A 45 11.81 3.20 9.71
CA LYS A 45 13.13 2.54 9.76
C LYS A 45 13.71 2.25 8.37
N ILE A 46 12.88 1.73 7.47
CA ILE A 46 13.30 1.46 6.08
C ILE A 46 13.66 2.77 5.38
N SER A 47 12.85 3.80 5.56
CA SER A 47 13.04 5.11 4.95
C SER A 47 14.36 5.77 5.35
N GLU A 48 14.76 5.64 6.61
CA GLU A 48 16.07 6.10 7.09
C GLU A 48 17.23 5.49 6.29
N THR A 49 17.15 4.21 5.96
CA THR A 49 18.21 3.52 5.17
C THR A 49 18.31 4.00 3.73
N PHE A 50 17.27 4.66 3.22
CA PHE A 50 17.23 5.25 1.88
C PHE A 50 17.39 6.78 1.88
N ASP A 51 17.73 7.39 3.00
CA ASP A 51 17.77 8.84 3.17
C ASP A 51 16.44 9.53 2.78
N VAL A 52 15.33 8.87 3.04
CA VAL A 52 13.99 9.39 2.81
C VAL A 52 13.42 9.95 4.10
N GLU A 53 12.91 11.18 4.05
CA GLU A 53 12.19 11.80 5.15
C GLU A 53 10.68 11.55 4.98
N VAL A 54 10.11 10.78 5.88
CA VAL A 54 8.66 10.54 5.93
C VAL A 54 7.99 11.69 6.65
N LEU A 55 7.13 12.43 5.95
CA LEU A 55 6.41 13.57 6.51
C LEU A 55 5.09 13.15 7.18
N ASN A 56 4.40 12.18 6.59
CA ASN A 56 3.14 11.66 7.12
C ASN A 56 2.90 10.26 6.60
N VAL A 57 2.35 9.38 7.44
CA VAL A 57 1.86 8.05 7.09
C VAL A 57 0.51 7.85 7.75
N GLU A 58 -0.49 7.53 6.96
CA GLU A 58 -1.82 7.17 7.43
C GLU A 58 -2.26 5.85 6.82
N ALA A 59 -2.95 5.04 7.58
CA ALA A 59 -3.48 3.76 7.14
C ALA A 59 -4.97 3.66 7.36
N ASP A 60 -5.66 3.10 6.38
CA ASP A 60 -7.01 2.57 6.52
C ASP A 60 -6.94 1.04 6.57
N THR A 61 -8.06 0.34 6.63
CA THR A 61 -8.12 -1.12 6.80
C THR A 61 -7.44 -1.91 5.69
N ASP A 62 -7.37 -1.36 4.48
CA ASP A 62 -6.96 -2.05 3.25
C ASP A 62 -5.93 -1.30 2.40
N HIS A 63 -5.41 -0.18 2.89
CA HIS A 63 -4.36 0.58 2.24
C HIS A 63 -3.64 1.50 3.23
N PHE A 64 -2.48 1.98 2.82
CA PHE A 64 -1.86 3.15 3.45
C PHE A 64 -1.45 4.18 2.41
N HIS A 65 -1.36 5.41 2.85
CA HIS A 65 -0.79 6.48 2.07
C HIS A 65 0.29 7.20 2.88
N MET A 66 1.29 7.70 2.19
CA MET A 66 2.33 8.50 2.83
C MET A 66 2.79 9.64 1.95
N LEU A 67 3.25 10.68 2.64
CA LEU A 67 3.93 11.82 2.07
C LEU A 67 5.39 11.74 2.47
N PHE A 68 6.30 11.80 1.50
CA PHE A 68 7.74 11.78 1.80
C PHE A 68 8.54 12.74 0.93
N LYS A 69 9.67 13.16 1.48
CA LYS A 69 10.70 13.91 0.77
C LYS A 69 11.82 12.99 0.32
N ALA A 70 12.29 13.20 -0.89
CA ALA A 70 13.36 12.42 -1.48
C ALA A 70 14.55 13.30 -1.90
N LYS A 71 15.74 12.71 -1.91
CA LYS A 71 16.90 13.28 -2.59
C LYS A 71 16.85 12.96 -4.09
N PRO A 72 17.48 13.77 -4.96
CA PRO A 72 17.52 13.50 -6.40
C PRO A 72 18.14 12.14 -6.77
N THR A 73 18.94 11.57 -5.89
CA THR A 73 19.62 10.27 -6.08
C THR A 73 18.80 9.07 -5.67
N LEU A 74 17.58 9.26 -5.14
CA LEU A 74 16.75 8.15 -4.70
C LEU A 74 16.32 7.27 -5.89
N ASP A 75 16.62 5.98 -5.78
CA ASP A 75 16.03 4.95 -6.63
C ASP A 75 14.64 4.60 -6.09
N ILE A 76 13.62 5.25 -6.64
CA ILE A 76 12.22 5.13 -6.18
C ILE A 76 11.70 3.69 -6.28
N PRO A 77 11.85 2.98 -7.40
CA PRO A 77 11.39 1.59 -7.50
C PRO A 77 12.04 0.68 -6.47
N ARG A 78 13.32 0.85 -6.21
CA ARG A 78 14.05 0.07 -5.19
C ARG A 78 13.55 0.37 -3.78
N TYR A 79 13.29 1.64 -3.47
CA TYR A 79 12.73 2.05 -2.19
C TYR A 79 11.34 1.45 -1.95
N ILE A 80 10.43 1.59 -2.92
CA ILE A 80 9.10 1.03 -2.84
C ILE A 80 9.13 -0.49 -2.71
N ASN A 81 9.99 -1.15 -3.45
CA ASN A 81 10.15 -2.60 -3.38
C ASN A 81 10.63 -3.06 -2.00
N ALA A 82 11.56 -2.33 -1.40
CA ALA A 82 12.01 -2.59 -0.04
C ALA A 82 10.88 -2.41 0.99
N LEU A 83 10.10 -1.33 0.87
CA LEU A 83 8.91 -1.11 1.71
C LEU A 83 7.95 -2.30 1.63
N LYS A 84 7.58 -2.72 0.44
CA LYS A 84 6.63 -3.82 0.21
C LYS A 84 7.16 -5.15 0.74
N THR A 85 8.38 -5.49 0.43
CA THR A 85 8.97 -6.79 0.77
C THR A 85 9.20 -6.92 2.27
N ILE A 86 9.80 -5.92 2.90
CA ILE A 86 10.16 -5.98 4.31
C ILE A 86 8.91 -5.89 5.19
N THR A 87 7.99 -4.98 4.90
CA THR A 87 6.76 -4.84 5.70
C THR A 87 5.88 -6.08 5.60
N SER A 88 5.72 -6.64 4.41
CA SER A 88 4.97 -7.88 4.19
C SER A 88 5.55 -9.04 5.02
N ARG A 89 6.83 -9.26 4.93
CA ARG A 89 7.52 -10.33 5.65
C ARG A 89 7.41 -10.16 7.17
N GLU A 90 7.70 -8.96 7.65
CA GLU A 90 7.74 -8.67 9.09
C GLU A 90 6.35 -8.68 9.72
N ILE A 91 5.32 -8.16 9.04
CA ILE A 91 3.95 -8.23 9.55
C ILE A 91 3.47 -9.68 9.62
N LYS A 92 3.68 -10.48 8.59
CA LYS A 92 3.32 -11.90 8.61
C LYS A 92 4.02 -12.68 9.71
N ARG A 93 5.24 -12.33 10.02
CA ARG A 93 6.04 -12.97 11.08
C ARG A 93 5.58 -12.59 12.47
N ASN A 94 5.29 -11.31 12.71
CA ASN A 94 4.92 -10.80 14.04
C ASN A 94 3.41 -10.90 14.33
N PHE A 95 2.58 -10.96 13.28
CA PHE A 95 1.12 -11.06 13.36
C PHE A 95 0.62 -12.21 12.47
N PRO A 96 0.86 -13.48 12.85
CA PRO A 96 0.58 -14.63 11.98
C PRO A 96 -0.88 -14.74 11.53
N ASP A 97 -1.83 -14.25 12.32
CA ASP A 97 -3.27 -14.32 12.01
C ASP A 97 -3.65 -13.50 10.77
N VAL A 98 -2.80 -12.55 10.36
CA VAL A 98 -3.01 -11.81 9.11
C VAL A 98 -3.02 -12.71 7.89
N LYS A 99 -2.37 -13.86 7.94
CA LYS A 99 -2.33 -14.84 6.86
C LYS A 99 -3.72 -15.40 6.51
N ASP A 100 -4.60 -15.47 7.49
CA ASP A 100 -5.99 -15.92 7.29
C ASP A 100 -6.78 -14.90 6.46
N VAL A 101 -6.58 -13.61 6.74
CA VAL A 101 -7.17 -12.52 5.95
C VAL A 101 -6.64 -12.54 4.52
N LEU A 102 -5.34 -12.78 4.34
CA LEU A 102 -4.68 -12.79 3.03
C LEU A 102 -4.95 -14.05 2.20
N ARG A 103 -5.52 -15.11 2.77
CA ARG A 103 -5.83 -16.36 2.09
C ARG A 103 -4.65 -16.92 1.27
N LYS A 104 -3.44 -16.91 1.84
CA LYS A 104 -2.16 -17.32 1.22
C LYS A 104 -1.69 -16.46 0.03
N ASP A 105 -2.37 -15.37 -0.28
CA ASP A 105 -1.90 -14.41 -1.29
C ASP A 105 -0.78 -13.51 -0.77
N ALA A 106 -0.18 -12.75 -1.69
CA ALA A 106 0.75 -11.69 -1.32
C ALA A 106 0.05 -10.63 -0.46
N PHE A 107 0.79 -9.95 0.40
CA PHE A 107 0.24 -8.91 1.27
C PHE A 107 -0.21 -7.69 0.45
N TRP A 108 0.70 -7.16 -0.35
CA TRP A 108 0.48 -5.93 -1.12
C TRP A 108 0.07 -6.21 -2.56
N SER A 109 -0.77 -5.33 -3.10
CA SER A 109 -1.05 -5.28 -4.53
C SER A 109 0.24 -5.06 -5.32
N GLY A 110 0.33 -5.63 -6.52
CA GLY A 110 1.48 -5.44 -7.41
C GLY A 110 1.63 -4.00 -7.90
N SER A 111 0.53 -3.25 -8.00
CA SER A 111 0.52 -1.85 -8.40
C SER A 111 0.57 -0.91 -7.19
N TYR A 112 1.00 0.32 -7.42
CA TYR A 112 0.98 1.41 -6.45
C TYR A 112 0.70 2.74 -7.15
N PHE A 113 0.31 3.74 -6.38
CA PHE A 113 0.18 5.11 -6.84
C PHE A 113 1.35 5.95 -6.33
N LEU A 114 1.98 6.70 -7.21
CA LEU A 114 3.04 7.64 -6.88
C LEU A 114 2.88 8.90 -7.69
N ALA A 115 2.87 10.05 -7.04
CA ALA A 115 2.80 11.35 -7.71
C ALA A 115 3.54 12.42 -6.91
N THR A 116 4.02 13.45 -7.61
CA THR A 116 4.58 14.63 -6.97
C THR A 116 3.49 15.50 -6.35
N THR A 117 3.79 16.16 -5.24
CA THR A 117 2.79 16.95 -4.49
C THR A 117 2.26 18.15 -5.23
N GLY A 118 2.99 18.69 -6.18
CA GLY A 118 2.56 19.87 -6.95
C GLY A 118 1.48 19.60 -8.00
N GLN A 119 1.20 18.32 -8.33
CA GLN A 119 0.27 17.92 -9.39
C GLN A 119 -0.88 17.05 -8.92
N VAL A 120 -0.85 16.60 -7.66
CA VAL A 120 -1.88 15.69 -7.13
C VAL A 120 -3.00 16.49 -6.50
N THR A 121 -4.21 16.26 -7.00
CA THR A 121 -5.43 16.69 -6.32
C THR A 121 -5.97 15.55 -5.46
N LEU A 122 -6.76 15.91 -4.44
CA LEU A 122 -7.46 14.92 -3.62
C LEU A 122 -8.36 14.00 -4.47
N ASP A 123 -8.96 14.55 -5.54
CA ASP A 123 -9.80 13.81 -6.47
C ASP A 123 -9.02 12.70 -7.21
N MET A 124 -7.78 12.95 -7.62
CA MET A 124 -6.94 11.95 -8.27
C MET A 124 -6.59 10.79 -7.32
N LEU A 125 -6.29 11.09 -6.06
CA LEU A 125 -6.06 10.07 -5.04
C LEU A 125 -7.32 9.24 -4.78
N ASN A 126 -8.45 9.89 -4.62
CA ASN A 126 -9.74 9.23 -4.40
C ASN A 126 -10.11 8.33 -5.58
N ASN A 127 -9.96 8.79 -6.81
CA ASN A 127 -10.20 7.99 -8.01
C ASN A 127 -9.33 6.73 -8.07
N TYR A 128 -8.06 6.83 -7.69
CA TYR A 128 -7.20 5.66 -7.61
C TYR A 128 -7.71 4.64 -6.58
N ILE A 129 -8.09 5.10 -5.40
CA ILE A 129 -8.61 4.24 -4.32
C ILE A 129 -9.93 3.60 -4.74
N GLU A 130 -10.86 4.33 -5.33
CA GLU A 130 -12.16 3.83 -5.82
C GLU A 130 -11.99 2.76 -6.91
N ASN A 131 -11.10 2.96 -7.87
CA ASN A 131 -10.82 1.97 -8.92
C ASN A 131 -10.29 0.64 -8.34
N HIS A 132 -9.57 0.67 -7.23
CA HIS A 132 -9.17 -0.53 -6.50
C HIS A 132 -10.35 -1.21 -5.80
N GLU A 133 -11.36 -0.46 -5.36
CA GLU A 133 -12.59 -1.02 -4.79
C GLU A 133 -13.43 -1.76 -5.83
N GLU A 134 -13.53 -1.25 -7.04
CA GLU A 134 -14.22 -1.94 -8.14
C GLU A 134 -13.59 -3.30 -8.43
N LYS A 135 -12.28 -3.39 -8.45
CA LYS A 135 -11.56 -4.67 -8.60
C LYS A 135 -11.89 -5.65 -7.47
N ARG A 136 -12.03 -5.17 -6.24
CA ARG A 136 -12.45 -5.97 -5.09
C ARG A 136 -13.87 -6.53 -5.28
N ARG A 137 -14.81 -5.69 -5.69
CA ARG A 137 -16.21 -6.10 -5.94
C ARG A 137 -16.30 -7.16 -7.05
N ASN A 138 -15.54 -6.99 -8.11
CA ASN A 138 -15.52 -7.95 -9.23
C ASN A 138 -14.96 -9.31 -8.81
N VAL A 139 -13.90 -9.35 -8.00
CA VAL A 139 -13.34 -10.59 -7.45
C VAL A 139 -14.35 -11.29 -6.55
N SER A 140 -15.02 -10.56 -5.65
CA SER A 140 -16.05 -11.12 -4.76
C SER A 140 -17.25 -11.66 -5.53
N GLN A 141 -17.65 -11.01 -6.62
CA GLN A 141 -18.73 -11.49 -7.50
C GLN A 141 -18.34 -12.79 -8.22
N VAL A 142 -17.13 -12.88 -8.73
CA VAL A 142 -16.61 -14.10 -9.39
C VAL A 142 -16.52 -15.25 -8.40
N GLU A 143 -15.98 -15.02 -7.20
CA GLU A 143 -15.91 -16.04 -6.15
C GLU A 143 -17.32 -16.54 -5.75
N ASN A 144 -18.30 -15.63 -5.60
CA ASN A 144 -19.67 -16.00 -5.27
C ASN A 144 -20.36 -16.78 -6.41
N GLN A 145 -20.15 -16.41 -7.66
CA GLN A 145 -20.67 -17.15 -8.81
C GLN A 145 -20.06 -18.53 -8.93
N THR A 146 -18.78 -18.68 -8.68
CA THR A 146 -18.08 -19.96 -8.69
C THR A 146 -18.59 -20.87 -7.58
N ALA A 147 -18.78 -20.34 -6.37
CA ALA A 147 -19.33 -21.10 -5.24
C ALA A 147 -20.76 -21.57 -5.49
N LEU A 148 -21.62 -20.72 -6.08
CA LEU A 148 -22.98 -21.08 -6.47
C LEU A 148 -23.01 -22.17 -7.55
N SER A 149 -22.12 -22.10 -8.53
CA SER A 149 -22.00 -23.11 -9.58
C SER A 149 -21.59 -24.48 -9.04
N VAL A 150 -20.65 -24.50 -8.12
CA VAL A 150 -20.20 -25.74 -7.44
C VAL A 150 -21.32 -26.36 -6.61
N GLN A 151 -22.07 -25.54 -5.86
CA GLN A 151 -23.22 -26.03 -5.08
C GLN A 151 -24.35 -26.61 -6.00
N GLN A 152 -24.59 -26.00 -7.15
CA GLN A 152 -25.57 -26.50 -8.10
C GLN A 152 -25.13 -27.81 -8.76
N MET A 153 -23.84 -27.98 -9.04
CA MET A 153 -23.28 -29.25 -9.55
C MET A 153 -23.39 -30.37 -8.53
N GLN A 154 -23.13 -30.08 -7.25
CA GLN A 154 -23.26 -31.07 -6.18
C GLN A 154 -24.71 -31.54 -5.96
N LYS A 155 -25.69 -30.65 -6.14
CA LYS A 155 -27.12 -30.99 -6.05
C LYS A 155 -27.63 -31.82 -7.26
N ARG A 156 -26.97 -31.71 -8.41
CA ARG A 156 -27.34 -32.51 -9.60
C ARG A 156 -26.77 -33.92 -9.57
N ASN A 157 -25.72 -34.17 -8.80
CA ASN A 157 -25.04 -35.47 -8.67
C ASN A 157 -25.47 -36.25 -7.40
N ALA A 158 -26.39 -35.69 -6.65
CA ALA A 158 -27.09 -36.35 -5.56
C ALA A 158 -28.51 -36.79 -6.00
#